data_b3775566caa50e05d520c113a2d50289
#
_entry.id   b3775566caa50e05d520c113a2d50289
#
_cell.length_a   1.000
_cell.length_b   1.000
_cell.length_c   1.000
_cell.angle_alpha   90.00
_cell.angle_beta   90.00
_cell.angle_gamma   90.00
#
_symmetry.space_group_name_H-M   'P 1'
#
loop_
_entity.id
_entity.type
_entity.pdbx_description
1 polymer ?
#
loop_
_entity_poly.entity_id
_entity_poly.type
_entity_poly.pdbx_seq_one_letter_code
_entity_poly.pdbx_strand_id
1 'polypeptide(L)'
;AAHLPGMAAAMTPVPVLGVPVDATVLNGIDALMSIVQMPKGVPVATFAVGKPGAVNAALFAAAMLANDDAVIRAALDRYREAQSASVPINPVD
;
A
#
# COMPACT_ATOMS: atom_id res chain seq x y z
N ALA A 1 0.48 -17.73 -2.27
CA ALA A 1 -0.64 -17.12 -2.95
C ALA A 1 -1.34 -16.10 -2.06
N ALA A 2 -1.79 -15.02 -2.65
CA ALA A 2 -2.30 -13.86 -1.92
C ALA A 2 -3.82 -13.95 -1.72
N HIS A 3 -4.29 -14.99 -1.04
CA HIS A 3 -5.72 -15.17 -0.81
C HIS A 3 -6.26 -14.38 0.38
N LEU A 4 -5.42 -14.09 1.35
CA LEU A 4 -5.85 -13.47 2.60
C LEU A 4 -6.47 -12.08 2.40
N PRO A 5 -5.90 -11.17 1.59
CA PRO A 5 -6.54 -9.86 1.37
C PRO A 5 -7.93 -9.99 0.75
N GLY A 6 -8.11 -10.90 -0.22
CA GLY A 6 -9.42 -11.12 -0.85
C GLY A 6 -10.43 -11.67 0.12
N MET A 7 -10.05 -12.62 0.96
CA MET A 7 -10.93 -13.16 2.01
C MET A 7 -11.33 -12.08 3.01
N ALA A 8 -10.38 -11.27 3.44
CA ALA A 8 -10.65 -10.16 4.36
C ALA A 8 -11.62 -9.17 3.72
N ALA A 9 -11.40 -8.78 2.47
CA ALA A 9 -12.25 -7.81 1.77
C ALA A 9 -13.68 -8.32 1.59
N ALA A 10 -13.86 -9.62 1.44
CA ALA A 10 -15.18 -10.23 1.32
C ALA A 10 -15.95 -10.24 2.65
N MET A 11 -15.26 -10.08 3.77
CA MET A 11 -15.83 -10.21 5.11
C MET A 11 -16.01 -8.88 5.84
N THR A 12 -15.55 -7.77 5.28
CA THR A 12 -15.61 -6.47 5.94
C THR A 12 -15.78 -5.33 4.94
N PRO A 13 -16.51 -4.26 5.30
CA PRO A 13 -16.56 -3.04 4.50
C PRO A 13 -15.33 -2.13 4.72
N VAL A 14 -14.49 -2.45 5.70
CA VAL A 14 -13.27 -1.67 5.96
C VAL A 14 -12.32 -1.79 4.76
N PRO A 15 -11.66 -0.68 4.36
CA PRO A 15 -10.68 -0.75 3.27
C PRO A 15 -9.60 -1.81 3.53
N VAL A 16 -9.36 -2.66 2.53
CA VAL A 16 -8.33 -3.69 2.58
C VAL A 16 -7.20 -3.33 1.62
N LEU A 17 -5.99 -3.29 2.14
CA LEU A 17 -4.78 -2.91 1.41
C LEU A 17 -3.91 -4.15 1.25
N GLY A 18 -3.76 -4.61 0.02
CA GLY A 18 -3.02 -5.82 -0.29
C GLY A 18 -1.60 -5.53 -0.77
N VAL A 19 -0.63 -6.23 -0.20
CA VAL A 19 0.77 -6.14 -0.59
C VAL A 19 1.23 -7.52 -1.02
N PRO A 20 1.55 -7.71 -2.32
CA PRO A 20 2.12 -8.99 -2.75
C PRO A 20 3.54 -9.13 -2.19
N VAL A 21 3.81 -10.27 -1.57
CA VAL A 21 5.15 -10.55 -1.02
C VAL A 21 5.65 -11.86 -1.59
N ASP A 22 6.82 -11.82 -2.21
CA ASP A 22 7.50 -13.03 -2.64
C ASP A 22 8.97 -12.74 -2.92
N ALA A 23 9.78 -13.78 -2.73
CA ALA A 23 11.23 -13.68 -2.88
C ALA A 23 11.70 -13.67 -4.33
N THR A 24 10.88 -14.17 -5.27
CA THR A 24 11.25 -14.24 -6.69
C THR A 24 10.40 -13.32 -7.54
N VAL A 25 10.96 -12.84 -8.64
CA VAL A 25 10.24 -11.95 -9.57
C VAL A 25 9.00 -12.64 -10.13
N LEU A 26 9.12 -13.89 -10.54
CA LEU A 26 8.02 -14.64 -11.12
C LEU A 26 6.88 -14.85 -10.12
N ASN A 27 7.22 -15.27 -8.90
CA ASN A 27 6.22 -15.48 -7.86
C ASN A 27 5.62 -14.16 -7.36
N GLY A 28 6.40 -13.07 -7.38
CA GLY A 28 5.88 -11.74 -7.08
C GLY A 28 4.82 -11.29 -8.09
N ILE A 29 5.01 -11.60 -9.37
CA ILE A 29 4.03 -11.32 -10.41
C ILE A 29 2.77 -12.17 -10.19
N ASP A 30 2.93 -13.46 -9.85
CA ASP A 30 1.77 -14.32 -9.55
C ASP A 30 0.98 -13.79 -8.34
N ALA A 31 1.68 -13.39 -7.29
CA ALA A 31 1.03 -12.82 -6.10
C ALA A 31 0.28 -11.52 -6.45
N LEU A 32 0.89 -10.66 -7.27
CA LEU A 32 0.27 -9.43 -7.74
C LEU A 32 -1.00 -9.73 -8.52
N MET A 33 -0.94 -10.65 -9.49
CA MET A 33 -2.11 -11.01 -10.30
C MET A 33 -3.22 -11.60 -9.46
N SER A 34 -2.89 -12.38 -8.42
CA SER A 34 -3.88 -12.97 -7.51
C SER A 34 -4.64 -11.90 -6.72
N ILE A 35 -3.98 -10.80 -6.35
CA ILE A 35 -4.62 -9.70 -5.61
C ILE A 35 -5.40 -8.79 -6.54
N VAL A 36 -4.85 -8.48 -7.72
CA VAL A 36 -5.44 -7.53 -8.66
C VAL A 36 -6.73 -8.06 -9.26
N GLN A 37 -6.82 -9.36 -9.52
CA GLN A 37 -7.98 -9.98 -10.18
C GLN A 37 -9.11 -10.28 -9.19
N MET A 38 -9.64 -9.23 -8.55
CA MET A 38 -10.76 -9.36 -7.64
C MET A 38 -12.10 -9.30 -8.38
N PRO A 39 -13.11 -10.06 -7.93
CA PRO A 39 -14.43 -9.99 -8.53
C PRO A 39 -15.10 -8.65 -8.23
N LYS A 40 -16.02 -8.26 -9.13
CA LYS A 40 -16.83 -7.06 -8.96
C LYS A 40 -17.53 -7.08 -7.60
N GLY A 41 -17.39 -6.00 -6.84
CA GLY A 41 -18.04 -5.86 -5.55
C GLY A 41 -17.16 -6.21 -4.35
N VAL A 42 -15.96 -6.75 -4.58
CA VAL A 42 -15.01 -7.10 -3.51
C VAL A 42 -13.66 -6.40 -3.81
N PRO A 43 -13.53 -5.09 -3.50
CA PRO A 43 -12.32 -4.35 -3.86
C PRO A 43 -11.18 -4.59 -2.87
N VAL A 44 -9.98 -4.73 -3.41
CA VAL A 44 -8.73 -4.74 -2.65
C VAL A 44 -7.79 -3.73 -3.31
N ALA A 45 -7.32 -2.75 -2.54
CA ALA A 45 -6.28 -1.85 -3.03
C ALA A 45 -4.96 -2.62 -3.08
N THR A 46 -4.26 -2.54 -4.22
CA THR A 46 -3.05 -3.34 -4.45
C THR A 46 -1.85 -2.42 -4.60
N PHE A 47 -0.76 -2.78 -3.91
CA PHE A 47 0.47 -2.00 -3.87
C PHE A 47 1.62 -2.78 -4.50
N ALA A 48 2.79 -2.15 -4.56
CA ALA A 48 3.98 -2.77 -5.15
C ALA A 48 4.38 -4.05 -4.40
N VAL A 49 5.08 -4.91 -5.09
CA VAL A 49 5.59 -6.16 -4.51
C VAL A 49 6.66 -5.87 -3.47
N GLY A 50 6.53 -6.47 -2.29
CA GLY A 50 7.54 -6.44 -1.26
C GLY A 50 7.56 -5.17 -0.41
N LYS A 51 8.75 -4.82 0.08
CA LYS A 51 8.92 -3.72 1.03
C LYS A 51 8.39 -2.37 0.55
N PRO A 52 8.64 -1.94 -0.69
CA PRO A 52 8.07 -0.66 -1.16
C PRO A 52 6.55 -0.62 -1.09
N GLY A 53 5.90 -1.74 -1.41
CA GLY A 53 4.44 -1.84 -1.32
C GLY A 53 3.96 -1.79 0.12
N ALA A 54 4.67 -2.42 1.04
CA ALA A 54 4.31 -2.38 2.47
C ALA A 54 4.40 -0.96 3.02
N VAL A 55 5.46 -0.22 2.67
CA VAL A 55 5.61 1.18 3.07
C VAL A 55 4.48 2.03 2.50
N ASN A 56 4.20 1.90 1.21
CA ASN A 56 3.16 2.69 0.55
C ASN A 56 1.76 2.32 1.05
N ALA A 57 1.50 1.06 1.38
CA ALA A 57 0.24 0.66 1.99
C ALA A 57 0.05 1.32 3.35
N ALA A 58 1.10 1.37 4.18
CA ALA A 58 1.05 2.04 5.47
C ALA A 58 0.81 3.54 5.32
N LEU A 59 1.48 4.19 4.38
CA LEU A 59 1.29 5.62 4.10
C LEU A 59 -0.13 5.90 3.57
N PHE A 60 -0.65 5.02 2.74
CA PHE A 60 -2.01 5.15 2.23
C PHE A 60 -3.04 5.01 3.35
N ALA A 61 -2.85 4.04 4.24
CA ALA A 61 -3.70 3.88 5.41
C ALA A 61 -3.66 5.13 6.31
N ALA A 62 -2.46 5.67 6.55
CA ALA A 62 -2.30 6.90 7.30
C ALA A 62 -3.03 8.07 6.64
N ALA A 63 -2.95 8.18 5.31
CA ALA A 63 -3.65 9.24 4.56
C ALA A 63 -5.17 9.14 4.70
N MET A 64 -5.71 7.91 4.69
CA MET A 64 -7.14 7.72 4.91
C MET A 64 -7.56 8.12 6.31
N LEU A 65 -6.80 7.71 7.32
CA LEU A 65 -7.08 8.05 8.72
C LEU A 65 -6.89 9.55 9.00
N ALA A 66 -5.98 10.21 8.27
CA ALA A 66 -5.69 11.63 8.43
C ALA A 66 -6.89 12.53 8.08
N ASN A 67 -7.88 12.02 7.36
CA ASN A 67 -9.10 12.79 7.07
C ASN A 67 -9.85 13.15 8.34
N ASP A 68 -9.78 12.31 9.37
CA ASP A 68 -10.51 12.50 10.62
C ASP A 68 -9.60 12.55 11.85
N ASP A 69 -8.28 12.58 11.67
CA ASP A 69 -7.31 12.57 12.78
C ASP A 69 -6.19 13.56 12.51
N ALA A 70 -6.22 14.68 13.24
CA ALA A 70 -5.27 15.76 13.07
C ALA A 70 -3.83 15.37 13.48
N VAL A 71 -3.67 14.44 14.44
CA VAL A 71 -2.36 13.98 14.88
C VAL A 71 -1.69 13.16 13.77
N ILE A 72 -2.44 12.24 13.17
CA ILE A 72 -1.94 11.43 12.05
C ILE A 72 -1.64 12.33 10.86
N ARG A 73 -2.50 13.30 10.57
CA ARG A 73 -2.28 14.24 9.47
C ARG A 73 -0.98 15.02 9.66
N ALA A 74 -0.73 15.54 10.85
CA ALA A 74 0.50 16.28 11.14
C ALA A 74 1.73 15.38 11.00
N ALA A 75 1.66 14.13 11.46
CA ALA A 75 2.76 13.18 11.32
C ALA A 75 3.03 12.84 9.85
N LEU A 76 1.98 12.67 9.05
CA LEU A 76 2.11 12.39 7.62
C LEU A 76 2.72 13.58 6.88
N ASP A 77 2.29 14.80 7.20
CA ASP A 77 2.85 16.01 6.61
C ASP A 77 4.34 16.13 6.91
N ARG A 78 4.75 15.85 8.15
CA ARG A 78 6.18 15.85 8.53
C ARG A 78 6.97 14.81 7.75
N TYR A 79 6.41 13.61 7.57
CA TYR A 79 7.06 12.56 6.77
C TYR A 79 7.28 13.03 5.34
N ARG A 80 6.27 13.62 4.72
CA ARG A 80 6.34 14.09 3.34
C ARG A 80 7.31 15.24 3.19
N GLU A 81 7.37 16.16 4.14
CA GLU A 81 8.34 17.26 4.14
C GLU A 81 9.77 16.72 4.26
N ALA A 82 9.99 15.76 5.16
CA ALA A 82 11.31 15.14 5.32
C ALA A 82 11.74 14.41 4.06
N GLN A 83 10.83 13.73 3.40
CA GLN A 83 11.09 13.03 2.15
C GLN A 83 11.46 14.03 1.04
N SER A 84 10.71 15.11 0.91
CA SER A 84 10.99 16.17 -0.07
C SER A 84 12.35 16.82 0.18
N ALA A 85 12.67 17.08 1.45
CA ALA A 85 13.96 17.69 1.83
C ALA A 85 15.14 16.76 1.55
N SER A 86 14.92 15.43 1.51
CA SER A 86 15.96 14.45 1.24
C SER A 86 16.27 14.30 -0.25
N VAL A 87 15.42 14.82 -1.14
CA VAL A 87 15.65 14.72 -2.58
C VAL A 87 16.73 15.72 -2.99
N PRO A 88 17.80 15.28 -3.71
CA PRO A 88 18.84 16.20 -4.17
C PRO A 88 18.31 17.25 -5.15
N ILE A 89 18.83 18.47 -5.06
CA ILE A 89 18.49 19.54 -6.00
C ILE A 89 18.90 19.15 -7.43
N ASN A 90 20.07 18.52 -7.55
CA ASN A 90 20.56 17.98 -8.82
C ASN A 90 20.56 16.46 -8.70
N PRO A 91 19.61 15.77 -9.30
CA PRO A 91 19.56 14.31 -9.21
C PRO A 91 20.82 13.72 -9.83
N VAL A 92 21.42 12.80 -9.09
CA VAL A 92 22.59 12.03 -9.54
C VAL A 92 22.12 10.63 -9.84
N ASP A 93 22.47 10.14 -11.01
CA ASP A 93 22.09 8.79 -11.46
C ASP A 93 22.79 7.71 -10.63
#